data_9b70e12cb551f76b8de6281a77982350
#
_entry.id   9b70e12cb551f76b8de6281a77982350
#
_cell.length_a   1.000
_cell.length_b   1.000
_cell.length_c   1.000
_cell.angle_alpha   90.00
_cell.angle_beta   90.00
_cell.angle_gamma   90.00
#
_symmetry.space_group_name_H-M   'P 1'
#
loop_
_entity.id
_entity.type
_entity.pdbx_description
1 polymer ?
#
loop_
_entity_poly.entity_id
_entity_poly.type
_entity_poly.pdbx_seq_one_letter_code
_entity_poly.pdbx_strand_id
1 'polypeptide(L)'
;RSDLCIWALEQLIKRIGERGPDPEDLELLRIVYGDQPTEHAALTMHMLADAKAVQTQKDEAAVTTLPKLRESILKMLQAEIEAQTKGMELANDLIAIEGAADLREPTGNTLETLQRYRTANMREFTHLMHSLERIRRLRDNAA
;
A
#
# COMPACT_ATOMS: atom_id res chain seq x y z
N ARG A 1 -7.02 -3.54 -7.93
CA ARG A 1 -6.58 -2.40 -7.12
C ARG A 1 -6.19 -2.80 -5.70
N SER A 2 -6.99 -3.61 -5.05
CA SER A 2 -6.69 -4.11 -3.69
C SER A 2 -5.45 -5.00 -3.65
N ASP A 3 -5.24 -5.87 -4.64
CA ASP A 3 -4.05 -6.72 -4.74
C ASP A 3 -2.77 -5.89 -4.82
N LEU A 4 -2.81 -4.82 -5.60
CA LEU A 4 -1.69 -3.91 -5.74
C LEU A 4 -1.39 -3.17 -4.44
N CYS A 5 -2.44 -2.71 -3.75
CA CYS A 5 -2.30 -2.09 -2.44
C CYS A 5 -1.68 -3.04 -1.42
N ILE A 6 -2.17 -4.26 -1.33
CA ILE A 6 -1.65 -5.27 -0.42
C ILE A 6 -0.17 -5.54 -0.70
N TRP A 7 0.18 -5.75 -1.96
CA TRP A 7 1.58 -5.96 -2.35
C TRP A 7 2.47 -4.79 -1.94
N ALA A 8 2.04 -3.55 -2.23
CA ALA A 8 2.79 -2.36 -1.86
C ALA A 8 2.98 -2.23 -0.35
N LEU A 9 1.94 -2.53 0.42
CA LEU A 9 2.00 -2.52 1.88
C LEU A 9 2.94 -3.61 2.43
N GLU A 10 2.95 -4.80 1.85
CA GLU A 10 3.88 -5.87 2.19
C GLU A 10 5.32 -5.45 1.92
N GLN A 11 5.59 -4.81 0.77
CA GLN A 11 6.91 -4.27 0.46
C GLN A 11 7.34 -3.19 1.46
N LEU A 12 6.41 -2.32 1.85
CA LEU A 12 6.68 -1.30 2.87
C LEU A 12 7.04 -1.92 4.23
N ILE A 13 6.28 -2.91 4.67
CA ILE A 13 6.55 -3.63 5.92
C ILE A 13 7.96 -4.23 5.90
N LYS A 14 8.31 -4.90 4.81
CA LYS A 14 9.64 -5.50 4.64
C LYS A 14 10.74 -4.45 4.70
N ARG A 15 10.59 -3.36 3.96
CA ARG A 15 11.59 -2.29 3.89
C ARG A 15 11.76 -1.56 5.22
N ILE A 16 10.65 -1.21 5.88
CA ILE A 16 10.67 -0.55 7.18
C ILE A 16 11.24 -1.50 8.25
N GLY A 17 10.94 -2.78 8.16
CA GLY A 17 11.50 -3.80 9.04
C GLY A 17 13.02 -3.94 8.92
N GLU A 18 13.56 -3.81 7.71
CA GLU A 18 14.99 -3.97 7.42
C GLU A 18 15.81 -2.70 7.74
N ARG A 19 15.35 -1.52 7.33
CA ARG A 19 16.14 -0.27 7.38
C ARG A 19 15.49 0.87 8.16
N GLY A 20 14.28 0.71 8.63
CA GLY A 20 13.49 1.75 9.27
C GLY A 20 12.73 2.64 8.28
N PRO A 21 11.90 3.57 8.80
CA PRO A 21 11.11 4.48 7.98
C PRO A 21 11.99 5.41 7.14
N ASP A 22 11.56 5.66 5.91
CA ASP A 22 12.25 6.51 4.94
C ASP A 22 11.22 7.44 4.26
N PRO A 23 11.61 8.67 3.84
CA PRO A 23 10.71 9.57 3.10
C PRO A 23 10.09 8.96 1.84
N GLU A 24 10.78 8.03 1.17
CA GLU A 24 10.23 7.29 0.03
C GLU A 24 8.97 6.50 0.38
N ASP A 25 8.88 6.00 1.60
CA ASP A 25 7.73 5.21 2.04
C ASP A 25 6.46 6.06 2.07
N LEU A 26 6.58 7.34 2.46
CA LEU A 26 5.47 8.28 2.42
C LEU A 26 5.02 8.56 0.98
N GLU A 27 5.95 8.75 0.06
CA GLU A 27 5.63 8.96 -1.35
C GLU A 27 4.97 7.73 -1.97
N LEU A 28 5.42 6.53 -1.61
CA LEU A 28 4.80 5.29 -2.09
C LEU A 28 3.34 5.19 -1.64
N LEU A 29 3.05 5.52 -0.38
CA LEU A 29 1.67 5.55 0.12
C LEU A 29 0.82 6.59 -0.60
N ARG A 30 1.35 7.77 -0.87
CA ARG A 30 0.65 8.80 -1.65
C ARG A 30 0.32 8.33 -3.06
N ILE A 31 1.23 7.63 -3.70
CA ILE A 31 1.01 7.05 -5.04
C ILE A 31 -0.08 5.98 -4.99
N VAL A 32 -0.04 5.09 -4.01
CA VAL A 32 -0.98 3.97 -3.88
C VAL A 32 -2.40 4.45 -3.58
N TYR A 33 -2.56 5.39 -2.66
CA TYR A 33 -3.88 5.84 -2.21
C TYR A 33 -4.39 7.09 -2.93
N GLY A 34 -3.51 7.87 -3.55
CA GLY A 34 -3.89 9.13 -4.18
C GLY A 34 -4.43 10.14 -3.17
N ASP A 35 -5.51 10.81 -3.54
CA ASP A 35 -6.12 11.87 -2.72
C ASP A 35 -7.09 11.35 -1.65
N GLN A 36 -7.39 10.05 -1.64
CA GLN A 36 -8.35 9.44 -0.73
C GLN A 36 -7.74 8.26 0.02
N PRO A 37 -6.84 8.50 0.97
CA PRO A 37 -6.30 7.44 1.80
C PRO A 37 -7.38 6.91 2.77
N THR A 38 -7.26 5.64 3.11
CA THR A 38 -8.03 5.05 4.20
C THR A 38 -7.58 5.64 5.54
N GLU A 39 -8.35 5.42 6.59
CA GLU A 39 -8.00 5.90 7.93
C GLU A 39 -6.63 5.38 8.40
N HIS A 40 -6.38 4.08 8.23
CA HIS A 40 -5.10 3.47 8.58
C HIS A 40 -3.94 4.02 7.74
N ALA A 41 -4.17 4.22 6.44
CA ALA A 41 -3.17 4.78 5.55
C ALA A 41 -2.85 6.23 5.91
N ALA A 42 -3.86 7.04 6.23
CA ALA A 42 -3.68 8.42 6.66
C ALA A 42 -2.87 8.51 7.97
N LEU A 43 -3.19 7.67 8.95
CA LEU A 43 -2.43 7.58 10.20
C LEU A 43 -0.99 7.14 9.96
N THR A 44 -0.77 6.18 9.08
CA THR A 44 0.57 5.72 8.70
C THR A 44 1.37 6.84 8.04
N MET A 45 0.78 7.58 7.13
CA MET A 45 1.41 8.74 6.50
C MET A 45 1.82 9.79 7.52
N HIS A 46 0.94 10.06 8.49
CA HIS A 46 1.23 11.00 9.56
C HIS A 46 2.41 10.54 10.43
N MET A 47 2.43 9.27 10.81
CA MET A 47 3.53 8.69 11.58
C MET A 47 4.86 8.69 10.79
N LEU A 48 4.82 8.45 9.49
CA LEU A 48 6.02 8.54 8.63
C LEU A 48 6.55 9.96 8.55
N ALA A 49 5.67 10.95 8.48
CA ALA A 49 6.06 12.36 8.52
C ALA A 49 6.70 12.72 9.87
N ASP A 50 6.13 12.24 10.98
CA ASP A 50 6.68 12.43 12.32
C ASP A 50 8.05 11.76 12.46
N ALA A 51 8.20 10.54 11.97
CA ALA A 51 9.49 9.82 11.97
C ALA A 51 10.58 10.60 11.22
N LYS A 52 10.23 11.19 10.07
CA LYS A 52 11.13 12.06 9.31
C LYS A 52 11.56 13.29 10.14
N ALA A 53 10.62 13.95 10.80
CA ALA A 53 10.88 15.11 11.63
C ALA A 53 11.79 14.76 12.81
N VAL A 54 11.56 13.62 13.46
CA VAL A 54 12.37 13.14 14.58
C VAL A 54 13.79 12.76 14.12
N GLN A 55 13.93 12.15 12.94
CA GLN A 55 15.25 11.83 12.37
C GLN A 55 16.10 13.07 12.09
N THR A 56 15.44 14.17 11.71
CA THR A 56 16.13 15.44 11.41
C THR A 56 16.62 16.14 12.68
N GLN A 57 15.98 15.92 13.82
CA GLN A 57 16.27 16.61 15.06
C GLN A 57 17.50 16.08 15.81
N LYS A 58 17.99 14.88 15.52
CA LYS A 58 19.17 14.22 16.14
C LYS A 58 19.25 14.32 17.67
N ASP A 59 18.09 14.28 18.33
CA ASP A 59 17.98 14.43 19.77
C ASP A 59 18.07 13.07 20.49
N GLU A 60 18.43 13.05 21.77
CA GLU A 60 18.42 11.84 22.61
C GLU A 60 17.00 11.22 22.67
N ALA A 61 15.96 12.05 22.64
CA ALA A 61 14.57 11.62 22.55
C ALA A 61 14.29 10.84 21.25
N ALA A 62 15.01 11.12 20.16
CA ALA A 62 14.88 10.42 18.89
C ALA A 62 15.24 8.94 19.01
N VAL A 63 16.25 8.59 19.79
CA VAL A 63 16.72 7.22 20.01
C VAL A 63 15.63 6.35 20.66
N THR A 64 14.80 6.94 21.51
CA THR A 64 13.70 6.25 22.19
C THR A 64 12.40 6.29 21.38
N THR A 65 12.14 7.38 20.66
CA THR A 65 10.89 7.62 19.93
C THR A 65 10.85 6.88 18.60
N LEU A 66 11.97 6.82 17.87
CA LEU A 66 12.04 6.15 16.56
C LEU A 66 11.67 4.67 16.59
N PRO A 67 12.17 3.84 17.53
CA PRO A 67 11.75 2.43 17.60
C PRO A 67 10.26 2.26 17.88
N LYS A 68 9.67 3.12 18.70
CA LYS A 68 8.23 3.10 19.01
C LYS A 68 7.40 3.50 17.80
N LEU A 69 7.80 4.53 17.08
CA LEU A 69 7.14 4.95 15.83
C LEU A 69 7.23 3.85 14.78
N ARG A 70 8.38 3.23 14.62
CA ARG A 70 8.58 2.11 13.70
C ARG A 70 7.63 0.96 14.02
N GLU A 71 7.51 0.57 15.27
CA GLU A 71 6.59 -0.48 15.71
C GLU A 71 5.14 -0.11 15.43
N SER A 72 4.74 1.13 15.72
CA SER A 72 3.39 1.63 15.47
C SER A 72 3.08 1.66 13.96
N ILE A 73 4.03 2.09 13.13
CA ILE A 73 3.90 2.09 11.67
C ILE A 73 3.70 0.67 11.16
N LEU A 74 4.50 -0.29 11.61
CA LEU A 74 4.37 -1.69 11.22
C LEU A 74 3.03 -2.29 11.62
N LYS A 75 2.54 -1.99 12.81
CA LYS A 75 1.20 -2.40 13.26
C LYS A 75 0.08 -1.82 12.40
N MET A 76 0.17 -0.55 12.04
CA MET A 76 -0.83 0.10 11.18
C MET A 76 -0.82 -0.45 9.77
N LEU A 77 0.35 -0.71 9.20
CA LEU A 77 0.47 -1.34 7.89
C LEU A 77 -0.11 -2.76 7.90
N GLN A 78 0.15 -3.51 8.94
CA GLN A 78 -0.42 -4.86 9.10
C GLN A 78 -1.95 -4.81 9.22
N ALA A 79 -2.49 -3.87 10.00
CA ALA A 79 -3.94 -3.66 10.13
C ALA A 79 -4.57 -3.27 8.79
N GLU A 80 -3.90 -2.44 8.00
CA GLU A 80 -4.38 -2.06 6.67
C GLU A 80 -4.39 -3.25 5.70
N ILE A 81 -3.37 -4.10 5.72
CA ILE A 81 -3.35 -5.33 4.92
C ILE A 81 -4.53 -6.23 5.29
N GLU A 82 -4.79 -6.41 6.57
CA GLU A 82 -5.93 -7.21 7.05
C GLU A 82 -7.27 -6.62 6.57
N ALA A 83 -7.43 -5.30 6.66
CA ALA A 83 -8.62 -4.62 6.19
C ALA A 83 -8.83 -4.77 4.68
N GLN A 84 -7.76 -4.62 3.89
CA GLN A 84 -7.80 -4.81 2.44
C GLN A 84 -8.09 -6.26 2.06
N THR A 85 -7.51 -7.22 2.77
CA THR A 85 -7.75 -8.66 2.55
C THR A 85 -9.20 -9.03 2.83
N LYS A 86 -9.77 -8.54 3.94
CA LYS A 86 -11.19 -8.75 4.27
C LYS A 86 -12.10 -8.14 3.22
N GLY A 87 -11.78 -6.94 2.73
CA GLY A 87 -12.51 -6.29 1.65
C GLY A 87 -12.51 -7.11 0.37
N MET A 88 -11.38 -7.72 0.02
CA MET A 88 -11.27 -8.60 -1.15
C MET A 88 -12.07 -9.90 -0.98
N GLU A 89 -12.01 -10.52 0.19
CA GLU A 89 -12.78 -11.73 0.50
C GLU A 89 -14.28 -11.45 0.37
N LEU A 90 -14.76 -10.35 0.93
CA LEU A 90 -16.15 -9.92 0.80
C LEU A 90 -16.55 -9.67 -0.64
N ALA A 91 -15.70 -9.00 -1.43
CA ALA A 91 -15.95 -8.76 -2.84
C ALA A 91 -16.00 -10.06 -3.63
N ASN A 92 -15.09 -11.01 -3.36
CA ASN A 92 -15.08 -12.33 -3.98
C ASN A 92 -16.32 -13.14 -3.61
N ASP A 93 -16.75 -13.08 -2.36
CA ASP A 93 -17.97 -13.74 -1.89
C ASP A 93 -19.21 -13.18 -2.58
N LEU A 94 -19.30 -11.85 -2.74
CA LEU A 94 -20.39 -11.20 -3.47
C LEU A 94 -20.40 -11.60 -4.94
N ILE A 95 -19.24 -11.65 -5.60
CA ILE A 95 -19.12 -12.12 -6.98
C ILE A 95 -19.55 -13.57 -7.10
N ALA A 96 -19.17 -14.44 -6.15
CA ALA A 96 -19.57 -15.83 -6.14
C ALA A 96 -21.09 -15.98 -5.95
N ILE A 97 -21.71 -15.17 -5.10
CA ILE A 97 -23.15 -15.16 -4.87
C ILE A 97 -23.88 -14.67 -6.13
N GLU A 98 -23.44 -13.59 -6.75
CA GLU A 98 -23.96 -13.08 -8.02
C GLU A 98 -23.76 -14.10 -9.16
N GLY A 99 -22.57 -14.71 -9.24
CA GLY A 99 -22.28 -15.78 -10.19
C GLY A 99 -23.14 -17.02 -9.97
N ALA A 100 -23.46 -17.39 -8.74
CA ALA A 100 -24.37 -18.47 -8.43
C ALA A 100 -25.83 -18.15 -8.79
N ALA A 101 -26.24 -16.88 -8.68
CA ALA A 101 -27.55 -16.41 -9.12
C ALA A 101 -27.66 -16.39 -10.65
N ASP A 102 -26.56 -16.13 -11.36
CA ASP A 102 -26.46 -16.06 -12.83
C ASP A 102 -26.04 -17.38 -13.48
N LEU A 103 -26.01 -18.49 -12.74
CA LEU A 103 -25.60 -19.81 -13.25
C LEU A 103 -26.38 -20.32 -14.47
N ARG A 104 -27.39 -19.58 -14.94
CA ARG A 104 -28.15 -19.95 -16.15
C ARG A 104 -27.50 -19.51 -17.45
N GLU A 105 -26.59 -18.50 -17.41
CA GLU A 105 -25.79 -18.08 -18.58
C GLU A 105 -24.47 -17.52 -18.14
N PRO A 106 -23.34 -18.25 -18.26
CA PRO A 106 -22.04 -17.64 -18.20
C PRO A 106 -21.89 -16.74 -19.41
N THR A 107 -22.31 -15.49 -19.29
CA THR A 107 -22.07 -14.50 -20.32
C THR A 107 -20.56 -14.30 -20.43
N GLY A 108 -19.99 -14.50 -21.62
CA GLY A 108 -18.59 -14.23 -21.93
C GLY A 108 -18.13 -12.85 -21.51
N ASN A 109 -19.08 -11.92 -21.32
CA ASN A 109 -18.88 -10.56 -20.83
C ASN A 109 -18.29 -10.50 -19.42
N THR A 110 -18.65 -11.42 -18.51
CA THR A 110 -18.11 -11.43 -17.14
C THR A 110 -16.64 -11.81 -17.13
N LEU A 111 -16.25 -12.81 -17.93
CA LEU A 111 -14.86 -13.23 -18.07
C LEU A 111 -14.01 -12.14 -18.72
N GLU A 112 -14.51 -11.50 -19.78
CA GLU A 112 -13.86 -10.36 -20.42
C GLU A 112 -13.67 -9.19 -19.44
N THR A 113 -14.70 -8.88 -18.65
CA THR A 113 -14.63 -7.82 -17.65
C THR A 113 -13.56 -8.11 -16.60
N LEU A 114 -13.50 -9.34 -16.08
CA LEU A 114 -12.47 -9.78 -15.13
C LEU A 114 -11.06 -9.70 -15.74
N GLN A 115 -10.90 -10.11 -17.00
CA GLN A 115 -9.62 -10.01 -17.71
C GLN A 115 -9.20 -8.55 -17.93
N ARG A 116 -10.15 -7.66 -18.23
CA ARG A 116 -9.88 -6.22 -18.36
C ARG A 116 -9.42 -5.62 -17.05
N TYR A 117 -10.05 -5.95 -15.92
CA TYR A 117 -9.64 -5.50 -14.60
C TYR A 117 -8.26 -6.02 -14.25
N ARG A 118 -7.98 -7.28 -14.54
CA ARG A 118 -6.65 -7.88 -14.31
C ARG A 118 -5.57 -7.18 -15.12
N THR A 119 -5.84 -6.87 -16.38
CA THR A 119 -4.91 -6.13 -17.25
C THR A 119 -4.69 -4.71 -16.75
N ALA A 120 -5.75 -4.01 -16.34
CA ALA A 120 -5.66 -2.68 -15.77
C ALA A 120 -4.83 -2.67 -14.48
N ASN A 121 -5.02 -3.66 -13.60
CA ASN A 121 -4.25 -3.81 -12.37
C ASN A 121 -2.76 -4.05 -12.65
N MET A 122 -2.43 -4.85 -13.65
CA MET A 122 -1.05 -5.09 -14.07
C MET A 122 -0.39 -3.83 -14.64
N ARG A 123 -1.13 -3.01 -15.37
CA ARG A 123 -0.65 -1.71 -15.86
C ARG A 123 -0.39 -0.74 -14.72
N GLU A 124 -1.30 -0.64 -13.76
CA GLU A 124 -1.13 0.18 -12.55
C GLU A 124 0.10 -0.26 -11.76
N PHE A 125 0.28 -1.57 -11.58
CA PHE A 125 1.46 -2.15 -10.92
C PHE A 125 2.76 -1.73 -11.62
N THR A 126 2.84 -1.89 -12.93
CA THR A 126 4.03 -1.52 -13.72
C THR A 126 4.30 -0.03 -13.58
N HIS A 127 3.26 0.81 -13.62
CA HIS A 127 3.38 2.26 -13.46
C HIS A 127 3.93 2.63 -12.07
N LEU A 128 3.43 1.98 -11.02
CA LEU A 128 3.92 2.17 -9.65
C LEU A 128 5.39 1.77 -9.51
N MET A 129 5.80 0.66 -10.11
CA MET A 129 7.19 0.21 -10.09
C MET A 129 8.11 1.21 -10.80
N HIS A 130 7.70 1.74 -11.95
CA HIS A 130 8.46 2.77 -12.65
C HIS A 130 8.55 4.07 -11.85
N SER A 131 7.47 4.48 -11.18
CA SER A 131 7.45 5.66 -10.31
C SER A 131 8.40 5.50 -9.13
N LEU A 132 8.41 4.32 -8.51
CA LEU A 132 9.31 4.00 -7.41
C LEU A 132 10.79 4.05 -7.84
N GLU A 133 11.12 3.47 -8.99
CA GLU A 133 12.46 3.53 -9.56
C GLU A 133 12.90 4.96 -9.85
N ARG A 134 11.99 5.78 -10.38
CA ARG A 134 12.27 7.19 -10.66
C ARG A 134 12.56 7.96 -9.37
N ILE A 135 11.80 7.73 -8.31
CA ILE A 135 12.03 8.34 -7.00
C ILE A 135 13.41 7.93 -6.46
N ARG A 136 13.77 6.66 -6.56
CA ARG A 136 15.09 6.15 -6.16
C ARG A 136 16.22 6.82 -6.93
N ARG A 137 16.09 6.94 -8.25
CA ARG A 137 17.10 7.61 -9.10
C ARG A 137 17.27 9.08 -8.73
N LEU A 138 16.17 9.79 -8.48
CA LEU A 138 16.20 11.16 -8.03
C LEU A 138 16.89 11.32 -6.68
N ARG A 139 16.65 10.40 -5.75
CA ARG A 139 17.33 10.38 -4.46
C ARG A 139 18.84 10.12 -4.62
N ASP A 140 19.21 9.11 -5.38
CA ASP A 140 20.60 8.74 -5.59
C ASP A 140 21.39 9.85 -6.31
N ASN A 141 20.75 10.57 -7.22
CA ASN A 141 21.35 11.70 -7.93
C ASN A 141 21.43 12.96 -7.05
N ALA A 142 20.57 13.11 -6.04
CA ALA A 142 20.57 14.23 -5.11
C ALA A 142 21.61 14.08 -3.98
N ALA A 143 22.13 12.89 -3.81
CA ALA A 143 23.22 12.61 -2.86
C ALA A 143 24.57 12.86 -3.53
#